data_234c782a5a8c2d8f992ed12589071f4a
#
_entry.id   234c782a5a8c2d8f992ed12589071f4a
#
_cell.length_a   1.000
_cell.length_b   1.000
_cell.length_c   1.000
_cell.angle_alpha   90.00
_cell.angle_beta   90.00
_cell.angle_gamma   90.00
#
_symmetry.space_group_name_H-M   'P 1'
#
loop_
_entity.id
_entity.type
_entity.pdbx_description
1 polymer ?
#
loop_
_entity_poly.entity_id
_entity_poly.type
_entity_poly.pdbx_seq_one_letter_code
_entity_poly.pdbx_strand_id
1 'polypeptide(L)'
;DTLSDEKVNFFEIEKKLHLHPHVKEVKVYKDLTGNLNVSLSQFKPVARIVSGKFSDHYVDKDGIIFPTSKNFSKRVILIHLPDIFNFESNSLTESVFGKDLMNMINLINENDFFRKIISEIDIDRNKNIVIHPVISKQKIIFGYPDMLEEKFQKISLFYNDIVSAKGWNTYKSVNVKFFMKSPLLTNILEHHFLV
;
A
#
# COMPACT_ATOMS: atom_id res chain seq x y z
N ASP A 1 19.46 43.95 -25.81
CA ASP A 1 18.10 43.51 -26.07
C ASP A 1 17.44 43.14 -24.75
N THR A 2 16.75 44.12 -24.21
CA THR A 2 15.87 43.98 -23.03
C THR A 2 14.68 43.10 -23.43
N LEU A 3 14.72 41.83 -23.08
CA LEU A 3 13.53 41.01 -23.10
C LEU A 3 12.49 41.70 -22.21
N SER A 4 11.42 42.17 -22.81
CA SER A 4 10.29 42.78 -22.17
C SER A 4 9.88 41.97 -20.94
N ASP A 5 9.65 42.66 -19.81
CA ASP A 5 9.05 42.13 -18.60
C ASP A 5 7.61 41.63 -18.91
N GLU A 6 7.49 40.57 -19.71
CA GLU A 6 6.25 39.80 -19.73
C GLU A 6 6.06 39.29 -18.34
N LYS A 7 5.02 39.76 -17.67
CA LYS A 7 4.64 39.33 -16.34
C LYS A 7 4.44 37.80 -16.37
N VAL A 8 5.49 37.06 -16.01
CA VAL A 8 5.41 35.61 -15.90
C VAL A 8 4.31 35.28 -14.91
N ASN A 9 3.25 34.66 -15.40
CA ASN A 9 2.13 34.26 -14.57
C ASN A 9 2.49 32.94 -13.85
N PHE A 10 3.02 33.02 -12.64
CA PHE A 10 3.42 31.88 -11.84
C PHE A 10 2.26 30.92 -11.59
N PHE A 11 1.08 31.44 -11.37
CA PHE A 11 -0.13 30.63 -11.18
C PHE A 11 -0.47 29.75 -12.41
N GLU A 12 -0.33 30.30 -13.62
CA GLU A 12 -0.55 29.50 -14.83
C GLU A 12 0.50 28.40 -15.03
N ILE A 13 1.75 28.65 -14.62
CA ILE A 13 2.80 27.63 -14.66
C ILE A 13 2.51 26.54 -13.63
N GLU A 14 2.20 26.90 -12.39
CA GLU A 14 1.81 25.95 -11.34
C GLU A 14 0.62 25.11 -11.77
N LYS A 15 -0.42 25.74 -12.30
CA LYS A 15 -1.62 25.06 -12.80
C LYS A 15 -1.30 24.05 -13.90
N LYS A 16 -0.48 24.41 -14.88
CA LYS A 16 -0.06 23.49 -15.96
C LYS A 16 0.73 22.31 -15.44
N LEU A 17 1.67 22.54 -14.52
CA LEU A 17 2.48 21.48 -13.92
C LEU A 17 1.65 20.56 -13.03
N HIS A 18 0.68 21.12 -12.30
CA HIS A 18 -0.22 20.35 -11.43
C HIS A 18 -1.19 19.44 -12.21
N LEU A 19 -1.42 19.70 -13.49
CA LEU A 19 -2.18 18.79 -14.37
C LEU A 19 -1.44 17.48 -14.66
N HIS A 20 -0.13 17.40 -14.39
CA HIS A 20 0.62 16.16 -14.59
C HIS A 20 0.25 15.13 -13.51
N PRO A 21 -0.20 13.93 -13.86
CA PRO A 21 -0.80 12.97 -12.93
C PRO A 21 0.14 12.44 -11.84
N HIS A 22 1.44 12.64 -11.97
CA HIS A 22 2.43 12.24 -10.97
C HIS A 22 2.91 13.39 -10.08
N VAL A 23 2.46 14.62 -10.32
CA VAL A 23 2.85 15.78 -9.52
C VAL A 23 1.93 15.90 -8.31
N LYS A 24 2.52 15.87 -7.12
CA LYS A 24 1.81 16.04 -5.85
C LYS A 24 1.69 17.51 -5.49
N GLU A 25 2.79 18.24 -5.57
CA GLU A 25 2.85 19.65 -5.25
C GLU A 25 3.80 20.36 -6.21
N VAL A 26 3.49 21.61 -6.51
CA VAL A 26 4.35 22.50 -7.29
C VAL A 26 4.31 23.90 -6.70
N LYS A 27 5.45 24.56 -6.66
CA LYS A 27 5.60 25.97 -6.27
C LYS A 27 6.50 26.66 -7.27
N VAL A 28 6.05 27.78 -7.80
CA VAL A 28 6.81 28.62 -8.72
C VAL A 28 7.03 29.97 -8.05
N TYR A 29 8.27 30.40 -7.93
CA TYR A 29 8.63 31.67 -7.29
C TYR A 29 9.88 32.29 -7.92
N LYS A 30 10.00 33.58 -7.77
CA LYS A 30 11.19 34.33 -8.18
C LYS A 30 12.07 34.59 -6.96
N ASP A 31 13.35 34.31 -7.06
CA ASP A 31 14.30 34.60 -5.99
C ASP A 31 14.68 36.09 -5.96
N LEU A 32 15.47 36.48 -4.97
CA LEU A 32 15.92 37.86 -4.80
C LEU A 32 16.83 38.35 -5.94
N THR A 33 17.42 37.43 -6.69
CA THR A 33 18.27 37.72 -7.85
C THR A 33 17.50 37.79 -9.16
N GLY A 34 16.19 37.52 -9.09
CA GLY A 34 15.30 37.57 -10.26
C GLY A 34 15.16 36.24 -11.02
N ASN A 35 15.80 35.14 -10.56
CA ASN A 35 15.68 33.85 -11.21
C ASN A 35 14.32 33.19 -10.91
N LEU A 36 13.74 32.56 -11.94
CA LEU A 36 12.55 31.74 -11.78
C LEU A 36 12.93 30.37 -11.22
N ASN A 37 12.35 30.03 -10.05
CA ASN A 37 12.54 28.75 -9.41
C ASN A 37 11.24 27.95 -9.45
N VAL A 38 11.35 26.65 -9.76
CA VAL A 38 10.26 25.68 -9.75
C VAL A 38 10.61 24.57 -8.76
N SER A 39 9.85 24.47 -7.66
CA SER A 39 9.93 23.38 -6.71
C SER A 39 8.79 22.41 -6.97
N LEU A 40 9.12 21.14 -7.15
CA LEU A 40 8.15 20.09 -7.51
C LEU A 40 8.34 18.87 -6.63
N SER A 41 7.23 18.34 -6.07
CA SER A 41 7.19 17.02 -5.43
C SER A 41 6.29 16.07 -6.22
N GLN A 42 6.65 14.79 -6.22
CA GLN A 42 5.90 13.74 -6.89
C GLN A 42 5.23 12.82 -5.88
N PHE A 43 4.12 12.20 -6.28
CA PHE A 43 3.53 11.10 -5.52
C PHE A 43 4.54 9.95 -5.35
N LYS A 44 4.60 9.40 -4.13
CA LYS A 44 5.48 8.27 -3.79
C LYS A 44 4.63 7.02 -3.60
N PRO A 45 4.66 6.05 -4.52
CA PRO A 45 3.83 4.87 -4.39
C PRO A 45 4.25 4.00 -3.22
N VAL A 46 3.25 3.52 -2.46
CA VAL A 46 3.37 2.55 -1.37
C VAL A 46 2.71 1.21 -1.70
N ALA A 47 1.77 1.22 -2.66
CA ALA A 47 1.12 0.03 -3.19
C ALA A 47 0.76 0.21 -4.67
N ARG A 48 0.51 -0.91 -5.37
CA ARG A 48 0.00 -0.94 -6.75
C ARG A 48 -1.28 -1.77 -6.79
N ILE A 49 -2.35 -1.16 -7.22
CA ILE A 49 -3.62 -1.82 -7.47
C ILE A 49 -3.56 -2.48 -8.84
N VAL A 50 -3.83 -3.77 -8.85
CA VAL A 50 -3.93 -4.60 -10.06
C VAL A 50 -5.39 -4.96 -10.24
N SER A 51 -5.97 -4.60 -11.38
CA SER A 51 -7.35 -4.91 -11.73
C SER A 51 -7.41 -5.63 -13.07
N GLY A 52 -8.24 -6.67 -13.17
CA GLY A 52 -8.41 -7.39 -14.43
C GLY A 52 -9.08 -6.58 -15.54
N LYS A 53 -9.81 -5.50 -15.20
CA LYS A 53 -10.57 -4.68 -16.15
C LYS A 53 -9.97 -3.31 -16.44
N PHE A 54 -9.24 -2.75 -15.49
CA PHE A 54 -8.72 -1.39 -15.57
C PHE A 54 -7.20 -1.41 -15.62
N SER A 55 -6.62 -0.32 -16.10
CA SER A 55 -5.17 -0.13 -16.00
C SER A 55 -4.75 -0.13 -14.55
N ASP A 56 -3.57 -0.65 -14.28
CA ASP A 56 -2.97 -0.63 -12.95
C ASP A 56 -2.75 0.80 -12.48
N HIS A 57 -2.94 1.01 -11.19
CA HIS A 57 -2.74 2.30 -10.54
C HIS A 57 -1.81 2.16 -9.34
N TYR A 58 -1.05 3.21 -9.05
CA TYR A 58 -0.34 3.34 -7.80
C TYR A 58 -1.20 4.04 -6.75
N VAL A 59 -0.86 3.79 -5.49
CA VAL A 59 -1.45 4.48 -4.34
C VAL A 59 -0.30 5.03 -3.49
N ASP A 60 -0.41 6.28 -3.06
CA ASP A 60 0.51 6.88 -2.09
C ASP A 60 0.09 6.58 -0.64
N LYS A 61 0.92 7.00 0.32
CA LYS A 61 0.66 6.78 1.76
C LYS A 61 -0.63 7.44 2.28
N ASP A 62 -1.11 8.48 1.60
CA ASP A 62 -2.33 9.21 1.94
C ASP A 62 -3.57 8.60 1.27
N GLY A 63 -3.38 7.52 0.50
CA GLY A 63 -4.44 6.80 -0.21
C GLY A 63 -4.80 7.41 -1.56
N ILE A 64 -4.03 8.38 -2.05
CA ILE A 64 -4.26 9.00 -3.36
C ILE A 64 -3.88 8.03 -4.47
N ILE A 65 -4.83 7.82 -5.39
CA ILE A 65 -4.68 6.92 -6.53
C ILE A 65 -4.16 7.74 -7.73
N PHE A 66 -3.11 7.24 -8.37
CA PHE A 66 -2.53 7.86 -9.55
C PHE A 66 -2.05 6.79 -10.56
N PRO A 67 -1.99 7.10 -11.86
CA PRO A 67 -1.70 6.11 -12.89
C PRO A 67 -0.27 5.57 -12.77
N THR A 68 -0.05 4.37 -13.29
CA THR A 68 1.29 3.84 -13.52
C THR A 68 1.97 4.57 -14.70
N SER A 69 3.29 4.51 -14.76
CA SER A 69 4.07 5.10 -15.86
C SER A 69 4.81 4.01 -16.62
N LYS A 70 4.92 4.17 -17.94
CA LYS A 70 5.74 3.27 -18.79
C LYS A 70 7.24 3.41 -18.50
N ASN A 71 7.66 4.58 -18.04
CA ASN A 71 9.07 4.92 -17.83
C ASN A 71 9.54 4.71 -16.39
N PHE A 72 8.63 4.37 -15.47
CA PHE A 72 8.95 4.22 -14.06
C PHE A 72 8.15 3.07 -13.46
N SER A 73 8.87 2.15 -12.84
CA SER A 73 8.28 1.07 -12.05
C SER A 73 8.93 1.02 -10.68
N LYS A 74 8.13 1.00 -9.64
CA LYS A 74 8.60 0.84 -8.26
C LYS A 74 8.11 -0.49 -7.70
N ARG A 75 9.00 -1.21 -7.02
CA ARG A 75 8.63 -2.41 -6.29
C ARG A 75 7.86 -1.99 -5.02
N VAL A 76 6.58 -2.30 -5.01
CA VAL A 76 5.65 -2.05 -3.91
C VAL A 76 4.72 -3.25 -3.77
N ILE A 77 3.91 -3.28 -2.72
CA ILE A 77 2.89 -4.31 -2.49
C ILE A 77 1.90 -4.30 -3.65
N LEU A 78 1.62 -5.47 -4.25
CA LEU A 78 0.56 -5.65 -5.23
C LEU A 78 -0.76 -5.93 -4.51
N ILE A 79 -1.82 -5.25 -4.90
CA ILE A 79 -3.16 -5.41 -4.34
C ILE A 79 -4.09 -5.82 -5.46
N HIS A 80 -4.57 -7.05 -5.41
CA HIS A 80 -5.58 -7.55 -6.33
C HIS A 80 -6.95 -7.26 -5.77
N LEU A 81 -7.67 -6.40 -6.47
CA LEU A 81 -9.04 -6.03 -6.14
C LEU A 81 -10.02 -6.68 -7.12
N PRO A 82 -11.15 -7.22 -6.64
CA PRO A 82 -12.20 -7.69 -7.53
C PRO A 82 -12.83 -6.51 -8.29
N ASP A 83 -13.34 -6.80 -9.48
CA ASP A 83 -13.92 -5.81 -10.42
C ASP A 83 -15.10 -4.98 -9.90
N ILE A 84 -15.64 -5.35 -8.75
CA ILE A 84 -16.73 -4.60 -8.08
C ILE A 84 -16.24 -3.32 -7.37
N PHE A 85 -14.93 -3.21 -7.13
CA PHE A 85 -14.37 -1.98 -6.57
C PHE A 85 -14.24 -0.96 -7.70
N ASN A 86 -15.15 0.01 -7.69
CA ASN A 86 -15.13 1.10 -8.64
C ASN A 86 -14.25 2.24 -8.09
N PHE A 87 -13.26 2.65 -8.88
CA PHE A 87 -12.40 3.78 -8.56
C PHE A 87 -12.95 5.08 -9.19
N GLU A 88 -14.22 5.41 -8.90
CA GLU A 88 -14.77 6.72 -9.31
C GLU A 88 -14.08 7.87 -8.57
N SER A 89 -13.49 7.56 -7.43
CA SER A 89 -12.75 8.48 -6.59
C SER A 89 -11.23 8.31 -6.80
N ASN A 90 -10.51 9.41 -6.75
CA ASN A 90 -9.06 9.43 -6.78
C ASN A 90 -8.43 9.07 -5.42
N SER A 91 -9.19 8.55 -4.46
CA SER A 91 -8.69 8.19 -3.13
C SER A 91 -9.35 6.93 -2.59
N LEU A 92 -8.53 5.99 -2.08
CA LEU A 92 -9.01 4.82 -1.35
C LEU A 92 -9.69 5.19 -0.03
N THR A 93 -9.27 6.29 0.60
CA THR A 93 -9.71 6.66 1.95
C THR A 93 -11.12 7.25 2.02
N GLU A 94 -11.84 7.35 0.92
CA GLU A 94 -13.24 7.77 0.93
C GLU A 94 -14.18 6.72 1.53
N SER A 95 -13.81 5.44 1.48
CA SER A 95 -14.58 4.38 2.12
C SER A 95 -13.95 3.95 3.45
N VAL A 96 -14.78 3.42 4.37
CA VAL A 96 -14.30 2.86 5.65
C VAL A 96 -13.30 1.74 5.39
N PHE A 97 -13.64 0.80 4.51
CA PHE A 97 -12.72 -0.28 4.14
C PHE A 97 -11.41 0.22 3.55
N GLY A 98 -11.47 1.24 2.70
CA GLY A 98 -10.27 1.83 2.10
C GLY A 98 -9.36 2.49 3.14
N LYS A 99 -9.92 3.14 4.16
CA LYS A 99 -9.15 3.67 5.30
C LYS A 99 -8.46 2.56 6.07
N ASP A 100 -9.18 1.49 6.41
CA ASP A 100 -8.64 0.35 7.13
C ASP A 100 -7.56 -0.37 6.32
N LEU A 101 -7.77 -0.53 5.01
CA LEU A 101 -6.79 -1.07 4.07
C LEU A 101 -5.52 -0.20 4.01
N MET A 102 -5.66 1.12 3.95
CA MET A 102 -4.52 2.03 3.95
C MET A 102 -3.73 1.99 5.25
N ASN A 103 -4.40 1.88 6.40
CA ASN A 103 -3.75 1.68 7.69
C ASN A 103 -2.91 0.40 7.68
N MET A 104 -3.46 -0.69 7.14
CA MET A 104 -2.73 -1.95 6.99
C MET A 104 -1.52 -1.82 6.06
N ILE A 105 -1.67 -1.19 4.89
CA ILE A 105 -0.59 -0.98 3.91
C ILE A 105 0.54 -0.14 4.53
N ASN A 106 0.20 0.94 5.22
CA ASN A 106 1.16 1.81 5.87
C ASN A 106 1.93 1.06 6.97
N LEU A 107 1.23 0.29 7.83
CA LEU A 107 1.87 -0.55 8.84
C LEU A 107 2.86 -1.55 8.21
N ILE A 108 2.49 -2.21 7.11
CA ILE A 108 3.40 -3.12 6.41
C ILE A 108 4.64 -2.37 5.89
N ASN A 109 4.45 -1.18 5.30
CA ASN A 109 5.57 -0.41 4.73
C ASN A 109 6.50 0.19 5.79
N GLU A 110 5.99 0.52 6.97
CA GLU A 110 6.75 1.07 8.10
C GLU A 110 7.54 -0.01 8.85
N ASN A 111 7.12 -1.27 8.77
CA ASN A 111 7.78 -2.38 9.43
C ASN A 111 8.73 -3.12 8.46
N ASP A 112 10.02 -3.11 8.76
CA ASP A 112 11.06 -3.71 7.89
C ASP A 112 10.89 -5.21 7.65
N PHE A 113 10.37 -5.95 8.63
CA PHE A 113 10.11 -7.37 8.49
C PHE A 113 8.95 -7.62 7.53
N PHE A 114 7.79 -6.99 7.76
CA PHE A 114 6.61 -7.17 6.91
C PHE A 114 6.83 -6.66 5.49
N ARG A 115 7.51 -5.53 5.31
CA ARG A 115 7.87 -4.99 4.00
C ARG A 115 8.72 -5.93 3.16
N LYS A 116 9.56 -6.76 3.81
CA LYS A 116 10.40 -7.74 3.11
C LYS A 116 9.65 -9.01 2.75
N ILE A 117 8.69 -9.43 3.58
CA ILE A 117 8.01 -10.72 3.39
C ILE A 117 6.68 -10.62 2.65
N ILE A 118 6.00 -9.47 2.69
CA ILE A 118 4.69 -9.28 2.06
C ILE A 118 4.87 -8.58 0.71
N SER A 119 4.49 -9.27 -0.37
CA SER A 119 4.55 -8.71 -1.73
C SER A 119 3.20 -8.55 -2.39
N GLU A 120 2.22 -9.33 -1.97
CA GLU A 120 0.96 -9.43 -2.68
C GLU A 120 -0.19 -9.66 -1.70
N ILE A 121 -1.32 -9.02 -1.97
CA ILE A 121 -2.54 -9.06 -1.18
C ILE A 121 -3.71 -9.28 -2.15
N ASP A 122 -4.45 -10.37 -1.94
CA ASP A 122 -5.72 -10.63 -2.61
C ASP A 122 -6.87 -10.16 -1.73
N ILE A 123 -7.82 -9.45 -2.30
CA ILE A 123 -9.03 -8.99 -1.62
C ILE A 123 -10.23 -9.62 -2.32
N ASP A 124 -11.08 -10.29 -1.58
CA ASP A 124 -12.31 -10.88 -2.12
C ASP A 124 -13.50 -9.89 -2.13
N ARG A 125 -14.63 -10.32 -2.72
CA ARG A 125 -15.86 -9.51 -2.79
C ARG A 125 -16.45 -9.16 -1.42
N ASN A 126 -16.11 -9.93 -0.39
CA ASN A 126 -16.55 -9.73 1.00
C ASN A 126 -15.54 -8.90 1.80
N LYS A 127 -14.53 -8.31 1.12
CA LYS A 127 -13.46 -7.52 1.75
C LYS A 127 -12.54 -8.35 2.67
N ASN A 128 -12.51 -9.67 2.51
CA ASN A 128 -11.52 -10.50 3.20
C ASN A 128 -10.21 -10.46 2.43
N ILE A 129 -9.12 -10.41 3.20
CA ILE A 129 -7.76 -10.30 2.73
C ILE A 129 -7.03 -11.62 2.90
N VAL A 130 -6.33 -12.03 1.85
CA VAL A 130 -5.33 -13.09 1.86
C VAL A 130 -3.99 -12.48 1.47
N ILE A 131 -2.97 -12.69 2.30
CA ILE A 131 -1.61 -12.19 2.05
C ILE A 131 -0.77 -13.33 1.48
N HIS A 132 0.01 -13.02 0.44
CA HIS A 132 0.97 -13.93 -0.18
C HIS A 132 2.40 -13.47 0.14
N PRO A 133 3.11 -14.21 1.02
CA PRO A 133 4.50 -13.90 1.35
C PRO A 133 5.45 -14.25 0.19
N VAL A 134 6.51 -13.47 0.03
CA VAL A 134 7.57 -13.72 -0.97
C VAL A 134 8.34 -15.02 -0.70
N ILE A 135 8.56 -15.29 0.59
CA ILE A 135 9.54 -16.30 1.05
C ILE A 135 8.95 -17.71 1.21
N SER A 136 7.64 -17.86 1.06
CA SER A 136 6.97 -19.15 1.24
C SER A 136 5.78 -19.29 0.31
N LYS A 137 5.35 -20.54 0.06
CA LYS A 137 4.11 -20.83 -0.68
C LYS A 137 2.87 -20.78 0.22
N GLN A 138 3.04 -20.45 1.48
CA GLN A 138 1.96 -20.36 2.46
C GLN A 138 1.09 -19.15 2.17
N LYS A 139 -0.21 -19.28 2.41
CA LYS A 139 -1.15 -18.17 2.39
C LYS A 139 -1.47 -17.73 3.82
N ILE A 140 -1.52 -16.43 4.07
CA ILE A 140 -1.96 -15.89 5.35
C ILE A 140 -3.41 -15.42 5.18
N ILE A 141 -4.35 -16.11 5.82
CA ILE A 141 -5.77 -15.73 5.84
C ILE A 141 -5.95 -14.64 6.89
N PHE A 142 -5.97 -13.40 6.44
CA PHE A 142 -6.00 -12.22 7.30
C PHE A 142 -7.42 -11.79 7.68
N GLY A 143 -8.37 -11.94 6.75
CA GLY A 143 -9.74 -11.47 6.90
C GLY A 143 -9.87 -9.97 6.70
N TYR A 144 -10.82 -9.31 7.35
CA TYR A 144 -11.00 -7.86 7.29
C TYR A 144 -9.78 -7.13 7.89
N PRO A 145 -9.36 -5.96 7.37
CA PRO A 145 -8.19 -5.21 7.86
C PRO A 145 -8.47 -4.42 9.15
N ASP A 146 -8.97 -5.12 10.17
CA ASP A 146 -9.15 -4.66 11.54
C ASP A 146 -8.16 -5.33 12.48
N MET A 147 -8.07 -4.88 13.73
CA MET A 147 -7.23 -5.46 14.79
C MET A 147 -5.80 -5.72 14.29
N LEU A 148 -5.23 -4.73 13.60
CA LEU A 148 -3.98 -4.87 12.85
C LEU A 148 -2.82 -5.34 13.74
N GLU A 149 -2.63 -4.70 14.90
CA GLU A 149 -1.52 -5.00 15.81
C GLU A 149 -1.54 -6.46 16.24
N GLU A 150 -2.69 -6.97 16.67
CA GLU A 150 -2.83 -8.36 17.13
C GLU A 150 -2.63 -9.37 16.00
N LYS A 151 -3.15 -9.08 14.81
CA LYS A 151 -2.99 -9.97 13.65
C LYS A 151 -1.55 -10.00 13.16
N PHE A 152 -0.89 -8.86 13.08
CA PHE A 152 0.52 -8.78 12.70
C PHE A 152 1.44 -9.37 13.76
N GLN A 153 1.11 -9.25 15.05
CA GLN A 153 1.83 -9.94 16.12
C GLN A 153 1.75 -11.47 15.95
N LYS A 154 0.57 -12.03 15.62
CA LYS A 154 0.44 -13.47 15.33
C LYS A 154 1.28 -13.90 14.13
N ILE A 155 1.33 -13.11 13.08
CA ILE A 155 2.18 -13.37 11.91
C ILE A 155 3.65 -13.39 12.34
N SER A 156 4.09 -12.44 13.15
CA SER A 156 5.46 -12.39 13.67
C SER A 156 5.80 -13.63 14.51
N LEU A 157 4.92 -14.01 15.43
CA LEU A 157 5.10 -15.22 16.26
C LEU A 157 5.16 -16.49 15.39
N PHE A 158 4.29 -16.60 14.38
CA PHE A 158 4.32 -17.73 13.46
C PHE A 158 5.67 -17.85 12.76
N TYR A 159 6.21 -16.77 12.22
CA TYR A 159 7.49 -16.82 11.50
C TYR A 159 8.69 -17.01 12.43
N ASN A 160 8.70 -16.38 13.60
CA ASN A 160 9.82 -16.46 14.52
C ASN A 160 9.89 -17.81 15.24
N ASP A 161 8.76 -18.31 15.73
CA ASP A 161 8.74 -19.45 16.63
C ASP A 161 8.40 -20.76 15.90
N ILE A 162 7.33 -20.75 15.08
CA ILE A 162 6.81 -21.98 14.48
C ILE A 162 7.62 -22.37 13.25
N VAL A 163 7.87 -21.43 12.34
CA VAL A 163 8.63 -21.73 11.11
C VAL A 163 10.08 -22.08 11.43
N SER A 164 10.68 -21.42 12.42
CA SER A 164 12.04 -21.70 12.88
C SER A 164 12.18 -23.11 13.47
N ALA A 165 11.14 -23.61 14.16
CA ALA A 165 11.15 -24.92 14.81
C ALA A 165 10.73 -26.06 13.86
N LYS A 166 9.71 -25.83 13.00
CA LYS A 166 9.07 -26.88 12.18
C LYS A 166 9.39 -26.80 10.68
N GLY A 167 10.04 -25.74 10.24
CA GLY A 167 10.42 -25.51 8.84
C GLY A 167 9.32 -24.84 7.99
N TRP A 168 9.76 -24.27 6.86
CA TRP A 168 8.95 -23.38 5.99
C TRP A 168 7.82 -24.09 5.24
N ASN A 169 7.90 -25.38 5.03
CA ASN A 169 6.96 -26.12 4.18
C ASN A 169 5.95 -26.95 4.97
N THR A 170 5.89 -26.80 6.29
CA THR A 170 5.03 -27.60 7.16
C THR A 170 3.56 -27.22 7.04
N TYR A 171 3.28 -25.95 6.81
CA TYR A 171 1.92 -25.42 6.75
C TYR A 171 1.59 -24.87 5.35
N LYS A 172 0.36 -25.13 4.87
CA LYS A 172 -0.15 -24.58 3.60
C LYS A 172 -0.74 -23.18 3.78
N SER A 173 -1.36 -22.94 4.92
CA SER A 173 -1.96 -21.65 5.26
C SER A 173 -1.85 -21.35 6.75
N VAL A 174 -1.91 -20.06 7.06
CA VAL A 174 -1.91 -19.52 8.43
C VAL A 174 -3.14 -18.65 8.59
N ASN A 175 -4.01 -18.98 9.53
CA ASN A 175 -5.23 -18.22 9.76
C ASN A 175 -5.05 -17.28 10.96
N VAL A 176 -5.07 -15.97 10.71
CA VAL A 176 -5.00 -14.93 11.74
C VAL A 176 -6.29 -14.13 11.88
N LYS A 177 -7.34 -14.52 11.14
CA LYS A 177 -8.62 -13.82 11.05
C LYS A 177 -9.33 -13.64 12.40
N PHE A 178 -9.21 -14.63 13.29
CA PHE A 178 -9.96 -14.63 14.53
C PHE A 178 -9.09 -14.33 15.74
N PHE A 179 -9.62 -13.53 16.67
CA PHE A 179 -9.02 -13.27 17.96
C PHE A 179 -9.50 -14.30 18.98
N MET A 180 -8.59 -14.97 19.66
CA MET A 180 -8.93 -15.77 20.85
C MET A 180 -8.40 -15.07 22.08
N LYS A 181 -9.33 -14.65 22.96
CA LYS A 181 -9.01 -14.22 24.33
C LYS A 181 -8.63 -15.46 25.16
N SER A 182 -7.38 -15.90 25.11
CA SER A 182 -6.92 -16.93 26.04
C SER A 182 -5.44 -16.76 26.36
N PRO A 183 -5.05 -16.83 27.65
CA PRO A 183 -3.65 -16.66 28.09
C PRO A 183 -2.76 -17.88 27.90
N LEU A 184 -3.20 -18.95 27.23
CA LEU A 184 -2.44 -20.19 27.01
C LEU A 184 -1.97 -20.29 25.56
N LEU A 185 -1.07 -19.39 25.16
CA LEU A 185 -0.61 -19.23 23.77
C LEU A 185 0.14 -20.46 23.20
N THR A 186 0.73 -21.30 24.02
CA THR A 186 1.66 -22.35 23.55
C THR A 186 0.97 -23.62 23.01
N ASN A 187 -0.21 -24.00 23.53
CA ASN A 187 -0.90 -25.20 23.08
C ASN A 187 -2.01 -24.98 22.04
N ILE A 188 -2.39 -23.73 21.79
CA ILE A 188 -3.51 -23.37 20.91
C ILE A 188 -3.03 -23.05 19.49
N LEU A 189 -1.77 -22.66 19.32
CA LEU A 189 -1.17 -22.39 18.01
C LEU A 189 -1.21 -23.61 17.09
N GLU A 190 -1.12 -24.84 17.63
CA GLU A 190 -1.13 -26.07 16.82
C GLU A 190 -2.47 -26.38 16.16
N HIS A 191 -3.61 -26.00 16.76
CA HIS A 191 -4.95 -26.31 16.23
C HIS A 191 -5.55 -25.24 15.31
N HIS A 192 -5.02 -24.01 15.28
CA HIS A 192 -5.58 -22.90 14.52
C HIS A 192 -4.84 -22.59 13.22
N PHE A 193 -3.64 -23.14 13.04
CA PHE A 193 -2.86 -23.00 11.81
C PHE A 193 -3.10 -24.13 10.79
N LEU A 194 -3.97 -25.10 11.14
CA LEU A 194 -4.30 -26.22 10.27
C LEU A 194 -5.60 -25.95 9.52
N VAL A 195 -5.52 -25.56 8.27
CA VAL A 195 -6.51 -25.88 7.22
C VAL A 195 -5.76 -26.19 5.93
#